data_db287981fd80688557811991c5b59f83
#
_entry.id   db287981fd80688557811991c5b59f83
#
_cell.length_a   1.000
_cell.length_b   1.000
_cell.length_c   1.000
_cell.angle_alpha   90.00
_cell.angle_beta   90.00
_cell.angle_gamma   90.00
#
_symmetry.space_group_name_H-M   'P 1'
#
loop_
_entity.id
_entity.type
_entity.pdbx_description
1 polymer ?
#
loop_
_entity_poly.entity_id
_entity_poly.type
_entity_poly.pdbx_seq_one_letter_code
_entity_poly.pdbx_strand_id
1 'polypeptide(L)'
;MGQGRYAQPTPSRLYVHDDLSAEIAERFGPGSEAAALTLGLFDALGRDSERVVILSLADQVERVVAQGAHPPFELTLSIGPAGERVARTLHARTGWFPRRREIGLTREEDGRGGYRLVSTTGEPLAQQLVGVETAGSLAVVDDTIFSGLTLGGVLRALPSALLARTHAFCLRGVAASATAVAALCPLTVGVAAPGRMLEDVSFINASGLVVRGSIRRDGRSPLAFYERPDWIRAWFPGRDGEVIDTCRRLASILDPER
;
A
#
# COMPACT_ATOMS: atom_id res chain seq x y z
N MET A 1 -30.52 -38.23 -3.75
CA MET A 1 -29.19 -37.96 -3.14
C MET A 1 -28.51 -36.91 -4.00
N GLY A 2 -28.65 -35.62 -3.62
CA GLY A 2 -28.03 -34.50 -4.36
C GLY A 2 -26.58 -34.34 -3.93
N GLN A 3 -25.66 -34.54 -4.83
CA GLN A 3 -24.27 -34.19 -4.63
C GLN A 3 -24.17 -32.66 -4.59
N GLY A 4 -23.93 -32.13 -3.38
CA GLY A 4 -23.58 -30.72 -3.19
C GLY A 4 -22.30 -30.42 -3.97
N ARG A 5 -22.41 -29.58 -5.01
CA ARG A 5 -21.26 -28.98 -5.67
C ARG A 5 -20.58 -28.10 -4.62
N TYR A 6 -19.49 -28.58 -4.03
CA TYR A 6 -18.58 -27.73 -3.29
C TYR A 6 -18.05 -26.69 -4.29
N ALA A 7 -18.44 -25.44 -4.11
CA ALA A 7 -17.86 -24.34 -4.84
C ALA A 7 -16.34 -24.37 -4.55
N GLN A 8 -15.53 -24.52 -5.58
CA GLN A 8 -14.07 -24.40 -5.46
C GLN A 8 -13.77 -23.02 -4.91
N PRO A 9 -12.97 -22.88 -3.87
CA PRO A 9 -12.62 -21.56 -3.36
C PRO A 9 -11.96 -20.76 -4.48
N THR A 10 -12.42 -19.52 -4.67
CA THR A 10 -11.81 -18.59 -5.64
C THR A 10 -10.32 -18.47 -5.31
N PRO A 11 -9.40 -18.70 -6.25
CA PRO A 11 -7.98 -18.62 -5.97
C PRO A 11 -7.64 -17.24 -5.42
N SER A 12 -6.90 -17.19 -4.34
CA SER A 12 -6.40 -15.93 -3.79
C SER A 12 -5.48 -15.26 -4.80
N ARG A 13 -5.70 -13.97 -5.07
CA ARG A 13 -4.90 -13.18 -6.01
C ARG A 13 -3.94 -12.28 -5.26
N LEU A 14 -2.72 -12.16 -5.78
CA LEU A 14 -1.76 -11.15 -5.38
C LEU A 14 -1.91 -9.93 -6.28
N TYR A 15 -2.08 -8.77 -5.70
CA TYR A 15 -2.14 -7.50 -6.41
C TYR A 15 -0.80 -6.78 -6.24
N VAL A 16 -0.11 -6.54 -7.34
CA VAL A 16 1.19 -5.84 -7.39
C VAL A 16 0.95 -4.43 -7.89
N HIS A 17 1.23 -3.45 -7.04
CA HIS A 17 1.20 -2.06 -7.45
C HIS A 17 2.52 -1.69 -8.13
N ASP A 18 2.43 -1.20 -9.36
CA ASP A 18 3.57 -0.64 -10.07
C ASP A 18 3.85 0.79 -9.59
N ASP A 19 4.70 0.90 -8.59
CA ASP A 19 5.30 2.14 -8.09
C ASP A 19 6.78 2.26 -8.48
N LEU A 20 7.29 1.30 -9.25
CA LEU A 20 8.70 1.16 -9.59
C LEU A 20 9.03 1.67 -10.99
N SER A 21 8.18 1.37 -11.99
CA SER A 21 8.50 1.65 -13.40
C SER A 21 8.74 3.14 -13.68
N ALA A 22 7.90 4.02 -13.15
CA ALA A 22 8.04 5.46 -13.34
C ALA A 22 9.30 6.01 -12.63
N GLU A 23 9.57 5.57 -11.40
CA GLU A 23 10.75 5.98 -10.63
C GLU A 23 12.05 5.56 -11.34
N ILE A 24 12.10 4.33 -11.86
CA ILE A 24 13.26 3.83 -12.60
C ILE A 24 13.47 4.62 -13.89
N ALA A 25 12.41 4.88 -14.64
CA ALA A 25 12.50 5.65 -15.89
C ALA A 25 12.97 7.09 -15.63
N GLU A 26 12.52 7.72 -14.56
CA GLU A 26 12.94 9.06 -14.16
C GLU A 26 14.41 9.11 -13.69
N ARG A 27 14.81 8.16 -12.84
CA ARG A 27 16.13 8.17 -12.20
C ARG A 27 17.27 7.68 -13.11
N PHE A 28 17.00 6.68 -13.96
CA PHE A 28 18.02 5.99 -14.76
C PHE A 28 17.82 6.13 -16.27
N GLY A 29 16.66 6.61 -16.70
CA GLY A 29 16.26 6.69 -18.10
C GLY A 29 15.60 5.40 -18.63
N PRO A 30 14.73 5.52 -19.65
CA PRO A 30 13.93 4.38 -20.16
C PRO A 30 14.75 3.30 -20.90
N GLY A 31 15.97 3.62 -21.35
CA GLY A 31 16.86 2.67 -22.04
C GLY A 31 17.92 2.05 -21.12
N SER A 32 17.86 2.27 -19.81
CA SER A 32 18.86 1.77 -18.87
C SER A 32 18.71 0.27 -18.57
N GLU A 33 19.75 -0.35 -18.03
CA GLU A 33 19.70 -1.72 -17.52
C GLU A 33 18.62 -1.86 -16.44
N ALA A 34 18.49 -0.87 -15.56
CA ALA A 34 17.47 -0.86 -14.53
C ALA A 34 16.06 -0.89 -15.13
N ALA A 35 15.80 -0.13 -16.20
CA ALA A 35 14.51 -0.14 -16.89
C ALA A 35 14.25 -1.50 -17.59
N ALA A 36 15.25 -2.09 -18.23
CA ALA A 36 15.13 -3.41 -18.84
C ALA A 36 14.85 -4.51 -17.80
N LEU A 37 15.54 -4.48 -16.66
CA LEU A 37 15.28 -5.41 -15.55
C LEU A 37 13.88 -5.22 -14.94
N THR A 38 13.42 -3.97 -14.82
CA THR A 38 12.07 -3.68 -14.33
C THR A 38 11.00 -4.23 -15.26
N LEU A 39 11.15 -4.06 -16.57
CA LEU A 39 10.24 -4.65 -17.56
C LEU A 39 10.26 -6.19 -17.49
N GLY A 40 11.44 -6.80 -17.38
CA GLY A 40 11.57 -8.25 -17.21
C GLY A 40 10.93 -8.76 -15.93
N LEU A 41 11.06 -8.00 -14.82
CA LEU A 41 10.39 -8.32 -13.58
C LEU A 41 8.86 -8.33 -13.76
N PHE A 42 8.27 -7.28 -14.31
CA PHE A 42 6.83 -7.21 -14.54
C PHE A 42 6.33 -8.28 -15.52
N ASP A 43 7.11 -8.62 -16.55
CA ASP A 43 6.81 -9.75 -17.43
C ASP A 43 6.77 -11.07 -16.63
N ALA A 44 7.79 -11.33 -15.81
CA ALA A 44 7.83 -12.51 -14.96
C ALA A 44 6.66 -12.56 -13.97
N LEU A 45 6.29 -11.43 -13.34
CA LEU A 45 5.18 -11.35 -12.40
C LEU A 45 3.82 -11.58 -13.11
N GLY A 46 3.64 -11.01 -14.28
CA GLY A 46 2.36 -11.01 -15.01
C GLY A 46 2.03 -12.30 -15.79
N ARG A 47 2.99 -13.25 -15.92
CA ARG A 47 2.75 -14.51 -16.67
C ARG A 47 1.61 -15.37 -16.15
N ASP A 48 1.29 -15.27 -14.86
CA ASP A 48 0.14 -15.94 -14.24
C ASP A 48 -0.92 -14.89 -13.88
N SER A 49 -1.66 -14.44 -14.89
CA SER A 49 -2.68 -13.40 -14.75
C SER A 49 -3.90 -13.83 -13.94
N GLU A 50 -4.11 -15.13 -13.73
CA GLU A 50 -5.16 -15.61 -12.83
C GLU A 50 -4.78 -15.38 -11.36
N ARG A 51 -3.50 -15.46 -11.08
CA ARG A 51 -2.94 -15.37 -9.73
C ARG A 51 -2.40 -13.99 -9.38
N VAL A 52 -1.83 -13.26 -10.36
CA VAL A 52 -1.19 -11.97 -10.16
C VAL A 52 -1.89 -10.90 -10.99
N VAL A 53 -2.28 -9.81 -10.34
CA VAL A 53 -2.88 -8.64 -10.97
C VAL A 53 -1.94 -7.45 -10.78
N ILE A 54 -1.42 -6.90 -11.87
CA ILE A 54 -0.61 -5.69 -11.84
C ILE A 54 -1.54 -4.48 -11.90
N LEU A 55 -1.38 -3.54 -10.97
CA LEU A 55 -2.19 -2.34 -10.84
C LEU A 55 -1.34 -1.10 -11.11
N SER A 56 -1.69 -0.31 -12.13
CA SER A 56 -1.09 1.00 -12.32
C SER A 56 -1.60 2.01 -11.29
N LEU A 57 -0.79 3.02 -10.96
CA LEU A 57 -1.22 4.13 -10.10
C LEU A 57 -2.40 4.88 -10.73
N ALA A 58 -2.32 5.13 -12.05
CA ALA A 58 -3.34 5.86 -12.78
C ALA A 58 -4.72 5.18 -12.70
N ASP A 59 -4.78 3.87 -12.97
CA ASP A 59 -6.04 3.12 -12.89
C ASP A 59 -6.65 3.14 -11.50
N GLN A 60 -5.83 3.05 -10.46
CA GLN A 60 -6.31 3.08 -9.08
C GLN A 60 -6.85 4.47 -8.71
N VAL A 61 -6.17 5.54 -9.12
CA VAL A 61 -6.61 6.93 -8.93
C VAL A 61 -7.95 7.17 -9.63
N GLU A 62 -8.09 6.77 -10.91
CA GLU A 62 -9.35 6.92 -11.64
C GLU A 62 -10.50 6.15 -10.97
N ARG A 63 -10.24 4.97 -10.40
CA ARG A 63 -11.25 4.22 -9.64
C ARG A 63 -11.67 4.92 -8.35
N VAL A 64 -10.76 5.62 -7.67
CA VAL A 64 -11.12 6.45 -6.51
C VAL A 64 -11.97 7.64 -6.95
N VAL A 65 -11.57 8.35 -8.00
CA VAL A 65 -12.28 9.52 -8.53
C VAL A 65 -13.68 9.16 -9.04
N ALA A 66 -13.83 8.00 -9.67
CA ALA A 66 -15.10 7.52 -10.20
C ALA A 66 -16.16 7.22 -9.13
N GLN A 67 -15.78 7.08 -7.85
CA GLN A 67 -16.74 6.79 -6.77
C GLN A 67 -17.52 8.02 -6.29
N GLY A 68 -17.11 9.22 -6.67
CA GLY A 68 -17.84 10.45 -6.35
C GLY A 68 -16.95 11.68 -6.31
N ALA A 69 -17.59 12.85 -6.33
CA ALA A 69 -16.92 14.13 -6.18
C ALA A 69 -16.99 14.60 -4.72
N HIS A 70 -15.92 15.24 -4.27
CA HIS A 70 -15.85 15.85 -2.95
C HIS A 70 -15.49 17.34 -3.08
N PRO A 71 -16.02 18.21 -2.21
CA PRO A 71 -15.46 19.55 -2.06
C PRO A 71 -14.04 19.45 -1.51
N PRO A 72 -13.22 20.49 -1.69
CA PRO A 72 -11.89 20.52 -1.06
C PRO A 72 -11.99 20.37 0.46
N PHE A 73 -11.19 19.46 1.01
CA PHE A 73 -11.07 19.30 2.46
C PHE A 73 -10.18 20.37 3.06
N GLU A 74 -10.57 20.92 4.21
CA GLU A 74 -9.76 21.96 4.87
C GLU A 74 -8.39 21.46 5.32
N LEU A 75 -8.31 20.17 5.71
CA LEU A 75 -7.07 19.52 6.05
C LEU A 75 -7.08 18.08 5.54
N THR A 76 -5.94 17.64 5.06
CA THR A 76 -5.69 16.24 4.71
C THR A 76 -4.52 15.70 5.51
N LEU A 77 -4.71 14.58 6.20
CA LEU A 77 -3.65 13.81 6.82
C LEU A 77 -3.25 12.68 5.86
N SER A 78 -2.01 12.69 5.40
CA SER A 78 -1.44 11.65 4.56
C SER A 78 -0.54 10.73 5.40
N ILE A 79 -0.75 9.42 5.33
CA ILE A 79 -0.02 8.46 6.16
C ILE A 79 1.28 8.07 5.46
N GLY A 80 2.39 8.58 5.98
CA GLY A 80 3.73 8.34 5.43
C GLY A 80 3.93 8.83 3.99
N PRO A 81 5.11 8.60 3.42
CA PRO A 81 5.44 9.05 2.06
C PRO A 81 4.53 8.45 0.97
N ALA A 82 4.05 7.22 1.17
CA ALA A 82 3.14 6.57 0.21
C ALA A 82 1.76 7.25 0.19
N GLY A 83 1.17 7.51 1.37
CA GLY A 83 -0.08 8.25 1.51
C GLY A 83 0.04 9.70 0.98
N GLU A 84 1.19 10.37 1.22
CA GLU A 84 1.43 11.72 0.66
C GLU A 84 1.50 11.71 -0.87
N ARG A 85 2.13 10.70 -1.48
CA ARG A 85 2.14 10.53 -2.93
C ARG A 85 0.72 10.37 -3.49
N VAL A 86 -0.09 9.53 -2.84
CA VAL A 86 -1.51 9.32 -3.20
C VAL A 86 -2.30 10.63 -3.07
N ALA A 87 -2.19 11.31 -1.94
CA ALA A 87 -2.91 12.57 -1.70
C ALA A 87 -2.54 13.63 -2.72
N ARG A 88 -1.26 13.77 -3.07
CA ARG A 88 -0.77 14.69 -4.08
C ARG A 88 -1.32 14.35 -5.47
N THR A 89 -1.32 13.07 -5.85
CA THR A 89 -1.82 12.62 -7.17
C THR A 89 -3.33 12.84 -7.28
N LEU A 90 -4.09 12.49 -6.26
CA LEU A 90 -5.53 12.76 -6.20
C LEU A 90 -5.83 14.27 -6.21
N HIS A 91 -5.03 15.07 -5.47
CA HIS A 91 -5.20 16.54 -5.51
C HIS A 91 -4.99 17.12 -6.90
N ALA A 92 -3.92 16.73 -7.58
CA ALA A 92 -3.64 17.20 -8.95
C ALA A 92 -4.79 16.87 -9.93
N ARG A 93 -5.49 15.77 -9.69
CA ARG A 93 -6.61 15.30 -10.52
C ARG A 93 -7.95 15.93 -10.17
N THR A 94 -8.16 16.30 -8.90
CA THR A 94 -9.50 16.63 -8.36
C THR A 94 -9.58 17.95 -7.60
N GLY A 95 -8.46 18.45 -7.09
CA GLY A 95 -8.44 19.61 -6.19
C GLY A 95 -8.88 19.31 -4.75
N TRP A 96 -9.16 18.05 -4.37
CA TRP A 96 -9.74 17.71 -3.05
C TRP A 96 -8.85 18.03 -1.86
N PHE A 97 -7.51 17.96 -1.99
CA PHE A 97 -6.54 17.98 -0.89
C PHE A 97 -5.56 19.16 -0.95
N PRO A 98 -6.04 20.43 -0.90
CA PRO A 98 -5.19 21.61 -1.08
C PRO A 98 -4.19 21.82 0.07
N ARG A 99 -4.54 21.40 1.28
CA ARG A 99 -3.71 21.51 2.48
C ARG A 99 -3.44 20.14 3.07
N ARG A 100 -2.19 19.70 3.03
CA ARG A 100 -1.77 18.36 3.47
C ARG A 100 -0.79 18.46 4.63
N ARG A 101 -0.88 17.46 5.52
CA ARG A 101 0.08 17.19 6.60
C ARG A 101 0.42 15.71 6.58
N GLU A 102 1.68 15.38 6.48
CA GLU A 102 2.14 14.00 6.58
C GLU A 102 2.14 13.55 8.04
N ILE A 103 1.64 12.34 8.29
CA ILE A 103 1.69 11.63 9.57
C ILE A 103 2.73 10.53 9.45
N GLY A 104 3.82 10.65 10.18
CA GLY A 104 4.91 9.70 10.21
C GLY A 104 4.56 8.45 11.02
N LEU A 105 3.82 7.53 10.43
CA LEU A 105 3.36 6.30 11.08
C LEU A 105 3.57 5.12 10.15
N THR A 106 4.05 4.00 10.69
CA THR A 106 4.21 2.74 9.99
C THR A 106 3.93 1.56 10.91
N ARG A 107 3.85 0.37 10.34
CA ARG A 107 3.76 -0.88 11.10
C ARG A 107 5.13 -1.57 11.16
N GLU A 108 5.39 -2.25 12.25
CA GLU A 108 6.60 -3.03 12.49
C GLU A 108 6.22 -4.39 13.08
N GLU A 109 6.89 -5.46 12.64
CA GLU A 109 6.71 -6.80 13.21
C GLU A 109 7.12 -6.76 14.70
N ASP A 110 6.25 -7.26 15.59
CA ASP A 110 6.46 -7.24 17.04
C ASP A 110 7.31 -8.41 17.57
N GLY A 111 7.81 -9.28 16.67
CA GLY A 111 8.58 -10.47 17.00
C GLY A 111 7.76 -11.62 17.60
N ARG A 112 6.43 -11.45 17.75
CA ARG A 112 5.48 -12.46 18.27
C ARG A 112 4.49 -12.94 17.21
N GLY A 113 4.74 -12.57 15.93
CA GLY A 113 3.87 -12.87 14.80
C GLY A 113 2.76 -11.86 14.55
N GLY A 114 2.80 -10.71 15.26
CA GLY A 114 1.90 -9.57 15.08
C GLY A 114 2.62 -8.33 14.57
N TYR A 115 1.87 -7.21 14.53
CA TYR A 115 2.37 -5.89 14.14
C TYR A 115 1.98 -4.86 15.18
N ARG A 116 2.87 -3.88 15.39
CA ARG A 116 2.61 -2.67 16.17
C ARG A 116 2.77 -1.43 15.31
N LEU A 117 2.09 -0.35 15.69
CA LEU A 117 2.30 0.96 15.08
C LEU A 117 3.51 1.62 15.71
N VAL A 118 4.37 2.17 14.86
CA VAL A 118 5.54 2.94 15.27
C VAL A 118 5.60 4.26 14.53
N SER A 119 6.03 5.29 15.24
CA SER A 119 6.32 6.60 14.63
C SER A 119 7.61 6.53 13.82
N THR A 120 7.60 7.11 12.63
CA THR A 120 8.81 7.26 11.79
C THR A 120 9.52 8.58 12.03
N THR A 121 8.87 9.53 12.72
CA THR A 121 9.42 10.86 13.06
C THR A 121 10.00 10.91 14.47
N GLY A 122 9.76 9.88 15.29
CA GLY A 122 10.07 9.90 16.72
C GLY A 122 8.98 10.56 17.58
N GLU A 123 8.06 11.33 17.01
CA GLU A 123 6.95 11.95 17.73
C GLU A 123 5.78 10.98 17.89
N PRO A 124 5.17 10.85 19.07
CA PRO A 124 3.95 10.07 19.27
C PRO A 124 2.82 10.56 18.36
N LEU A 125 1.95 9.64 17.91
CA LEU A 125 0.82 9.96 17.04
C LEU A 125 -0.05 11.09 17.61
N ALA A 126 -0.31 11.08 18.92
CA ALA A 126 -1.11 12.13 19.57
C ALA A 126 -0.49 13.53 19.38
N GLN A 127 0.84 13.65 19.39
CA GLN A 127 1.52 14.91 19.17
C GLN A 127 1.49 15.35 17.70
N GLN A 128 1.60 14.40 16.76
CA GLN A 128 1.46 14.67 15.34
C GLN A 128 0.04 15.14 14.96
N LEU A 129 -0.97 14.80 15.77
CA LEU A 129 -2.37 15.20 15.59
C LEU A 129 -2.75 16.52 16.27
N VAL A 130 -1.84 17.22 16.96
CA VAL A 130 -2.14 18.50 17.60
C VAL A 130 -2.60 19.53 16.55
N GLY A 131 -3.70 20.23 16.86
CA GLY A 131 -4.28 21.28 16.01
C GLY A 131 -5.17 20.78 14.88
N VAL A 132 -5.34 19.46 14.70
CA VAL A 132 -6.26 18.93 13.66
C VAL A 132 -7.73 19.15 14.01
N GLU A 133 -8.05 19.29 15.28
CA GLU A 133 -9.42 19.49 15.81
C GLU A 133 -10.09 20.76 15.29
N THR A 134 -9.30 21.74 14.84
CA THR A 134 -9.78 23.02 14.31
C THR A 134 -10.31 22.91 12.88
N ALA A 135 -10.01 21.82 12.14
CA ALA A 135 -10.44 21.67 10.78
C ALA A 135 -11.96 21.42 10.67
N GLY A 136 -12.65 22.15 9.81
CA GLY A 136 -14.07 21.99 9.54
C GLY A 136 -14.37 20.71 8.76
N SER A 137 -13.43 20.24 7.92
CA SER A 137 -13.48 18.95 7.22
C SER A 137 -12.09 18.32 7.14
N LEU A 138 -12.02 17.00 7.29
CA LEU A 138 -10.78 16.24 7.31
C LEU A 138 -10.79 15.10 6.31
N ALA A 139 -9.73 14.98 5.52
CA ALA A 139 -9.43 13.76 4.78
C ALA A 139 -8.28 13.01 5.46
N VAL A 140 -8.35 11.67 5.48
CA VAL A 140 -7.21 10.80 5.86
C VAL A 140 -6.89 9.90 4.69
N VAL A 141 -5.66 9.99 4.18
CA VAL A 141 -5.24 9.32 2.93
C VAL A 141 -4.11 8.34 3.21
N ASP A 142 -4.30 7.12 2.76
CA ASP A 142 -3.29 6.06 2.76
C ASP A 142 -3.20 5.42 1.37
N ASP A 143 -2.16 4.65 1.09
CA ASP A 143 -2.04 3.92 -0.17
C ASP A 143 -2.75 2.56 -0.13
N THR A 144 -2.62 1.82 0.97
CA THR A 144 -3.08 0.42 1.07
C THR A 144 -3.64 0.06 2.44
N ILE A 145 -4.83 -0.54 2.47
CA ILE A 145 -5.43 -1.14 3.67
C ILE A 145 -5.17 -2.65 3.65
N PHE A 146 -4.18 -3.14 4.41
CA PHE A 146 -3.99 -4.58 4.63
C PHE A 146 -4.85 -5.08 5.78
N SER A 147 -4.43 -4.83 7.01
CA SER A 147 -5.17 -5.16 8.23
C SER A 147 -6.06 -4.02 8.74
N GLY A 148 -5.89 -2.82 8.19
CA GLY A 148 -6.53 -1.61 8.69
C GLY A 148 -5.88 -1.05 9.97
N LEU A 149 -4.74 -1.62 10.40
CA LEU A 149 -4.08 -1.21 11.65
C LEU A 149 -3.65 0.26 11.59
N THR A 150 -2.97 0.68 10.53
CA THR A 150 -2.41 2.03 10.40
C THR A 150 -3.50 3.07 10.26
N LEU A 151 -4.34 2.94 9.23
CA LEU A 151 -5.44 3.88 8.98
C LEU A 151 -6.45 3.90 10.14
N GLY A 152 -6.85 2.73 10.64
CA GLY A 152 -7.73 2.62 11.79
C GLY A 152 -7.10 3.17 13.08
N GLY A 153 -5.78 3.09 13.24
CA GLY A 153 -5.05 3.69 14.36
C GLY A 153 -5.14 5.21 14.34
N VAL A 154 -4.91 5.83 13.17
CA VAL A 154 -5.06 7.29 13.00
C VAL A 154 -6.50 7.70 13.26
N LEU A 155 -7.48 7.04 12.65
CA LEU A 155 -8.90 7.39 12.81
C LEU A 155 -9.36 7.29 14.26
N ARG A 156 -8.98 6.24 15.01
CA ARG A 156 -9.32 6.08 16.43
C ARG A 156 -8.65 7.10 17.36
N ALA A 157 -7.54 7.69 16.94
CA ALA A 157 -6.84 8.74 17.70
C ALA A 157 -7.49 10.12 17.49
N LEU A 158 -8.36 10.30 16.49
CA LEU A 158 -9.09 11.55 16.26
C LEU A 158 -10.19 11.76 17.32
N PRO A 159 -10.44 13.02 17.76
CA PRO A 159 -11.61 13.35 18.54
C PRO A 159 -12.90 12.95 17.81
N SER A 160 -13.90 12.45 18.52
CA SER A 160 -15.16 11.97 17.95
C SER A 160 -15.89 13.03 17.11
N ALA A 161 -15.86 14.28 17.56
CA ALA A 161 -16.46 15.41 16.82
C ALA A 161 -15.76 15.67 15.47
N LEU A 162 -14.45 15.40 15.37
CA LEU A 162 -13.70 15.51 14.12
C LEU A 162 -13.91 14.27 13.26
N LEU A 163 -13.95 13.09 13.85
CA LEU A 163 -14.21 11.83 13.13
C LEU A 163 -15.54 11.85 12.39
N ALA A 164 -16.57 12.51 12.95
CA ALA A 164 -17.89 12.67 12.31
C ALA A 164 -17.85 13.50 11.01
N ARG A 165 -16.80 14.29 10.78
CA ARG A 165 -16.57 15.10 9.57
C ARG A 165 -15.30 14.69 8.81
N THR A 166 -14.85 13.45 9.05
CA THR A 166 -13.69 12.85 8.40
C THR A 166 -14.13 11.91 7.28
N HIS A 167 -13.37 11.89 6.18
CA HIS A 167 -13.49 10.91 5.11
C HIS A 167 -12.12 10.27 4.86
N ALA A 168 -12.07 8.96 4.81
CA ALA A 168 -10.84 8.24 4.52
C ALA A 168 -10.76 7.85 3.04
N PHE A 169 -9.57 7.89 2.48
CA PHE A 169 -9.28 7.52 1.09
C PHE A 169 -8.14 6.53 1.04
N CYS A 170 -8.27 5.52 0.16
CA CYS A 170 -7.23 4.56 -0.08
C CYS A 170 -7.27 4.07 -1.53
N LEU A 171 -6.11 3.80 -2.14
CA LEU A 171 -6.07 3.27 -3.50
C LEU A 171 -6.56 1.82 -3.56
N ARG A 172 -6.23 1.03 -2.56
CA ARG A 172 -6.56 -0.40 -2.52
C ARG A 172 -6.67 -0.94 -1.10
N GLY A 173 -7.39 -2.03 -0.94
CA GLY A 173 -7.54 -2.64 0.37
C GLY A 173 -8.09 -4.06 0.34
N VAL A 174 -7.76 -4.84 1.37
CA VAL A 174 -8.44 -6.11 1.65
C VAL A 174 -9.87 -5.80 2.07
N ALA A 175 -10.86 -6.37 1.38
CA ALA A 175 -12.27 -6.02 1.54
C ALA A 175 -12.76 -6.07 2.99
N ALA A 176 -12.41 -7.14 3.73
CA ALA A 176 -12.79 -7.27 5.14
C ALA A 176 -12.19 -6.16 6.02
N SER A 177 -10.92 -5.79 5.77
CA SER A 177 -10.24 -4.72 6.51
C SER A 177 -10.78 -3.34 6.13
N ALA A 178 -11.12 -3.12 4.85
CA ALA A 178 -11.77 -1.91 4.39
C ALA A 178 -13.15 -1.73 5.05
N THR A 179 -13.94 -2.80 5.15
CA THR A 179 -15.22 -2.78 5.88
C THR A 179 -15.03 -2.39 7.35
N ALA A 180 -14.03 -2.93 8.02
CA ALA A 180 -13.73 -2.57 9.41
C ALA A 180 -13.32 -1.09 9.58
N VAL A 181 -12.58 -0.54 8.62
CA VAL A 181 -12.22 0.90 8.59
C VAL A 181 -13.46 1.75 8.28
N ALA A 182 -14.30 1.34 7.32
CA ALA A 182 -15.52 2.04 6.95
C ALA A 182 -16.54 2.14 8.10
N ALA A 183 -16.45 1.25 9.10
CA ALA A 183 -17.23 1.35 10.31
C ALA A 183 -16.83 2.54 11.22
N LEU A 184 -15.64 3.15 11.01
CA LEU A 184 -15.17 4.30 11.77
C LEU A 184 -15.58 5.63 11.14
N CYS A 185 -15.46 5.75 9.81
CA CYS A 185 -15.86 6.94 9.05
C CYS A 185 -16.13 6.54 7.58
N PRO A 186 -16.76 7.41 6.76
CA PRO A 186 -16.87 7.21 5.32
C PRO A 186 -15.51 6.90 4.71
N LEU A 187 -15.45 5.89 3.81
CA LEU A 187 -14.23 5.40 3.20
C LEU A 187 -14.42 5.22 1.69
N THR A 188 -13.51 5.76 0.90
CA THR A 188 -13.39 5.50 -0.54
C THR A 188 -12.16 4.63 -0.80
N VAL A 189 -12.37 3.46 -1.44
CA VAL A 189 -11.29 2.52 -1.83
C VAL A 189 -11.35 2.25 -3.32
N GLY A 190 -10.27 2.52 -4.04
CA GLY A 190 -10.22 2.34 -5.50
C GLY A 190 -10.34 0.88 -5.92
N VAL A 191 -9.61 -0.02 -5.26
CA VAL A 191 -9.62 -1.46 -5.53
C VAL A 191 -9.78 -2.24 -4.23
N ALA A 192 -10.84 -3.04 -4.11
CA ALA A 192 -11.04 -3.95 -2.99
C ALA A 192 -10.75 -5.40 -3.40
N ALA A 193 -9.85 -6.09 -2.69
CA ALA A 193 -9.56 -7.49 -2.91
C ALA A 193 -10.34 -8.37 -1.93
N PRO A 194 -11.03 -9.42 -2.40
CA PRO A 194 -11.89 -10.24 -1.55
C PRO A 194 -11.14 -11.15 -0.58
N GLY A 195 -9.84 -11.42 -0.78
CA GLY A 195 -9.09 -12.39 0.01
C GLY A 195 -7.62 -12.05 0.20
N ARG A 196 -6.93 -12.91 0.95
CA ARG A 196 -5.50 -12.86 1.22
C ARG A 196 -4.81 -14.04 0.55
N MET A 197 -3.60 -13.83 0.07
CA MET A 197 -2.78 -14.92 -0.48
C MET A 197 -1.90 -15.55 0.59
N LEU A 198 -1.33 -14.74 1.47
CA LEU A 198 -0.76 -15.12 2.76
C LEU A 198 -1.58 -14.43 3.83
N GLU A 199 -1.45 -14.85 5.10
CA GLU A 199 -2.33 -14.42 6.20
C GLU A 199 -2.58 -12.90 6.25
N ASP A 200 -1.63 -12.10 5.80
CA ASP A 200 -1.67 -10.64 5.91
C ASP A 200 -1.28 -9.88 4.62
N VAL A 201 -0.97 -10.57 3.52
CA VAL A 201 -0.44 -9.92 2.31
C VAL A 201 -1.23 -10.32 1.06
N SER A 202 -2.13 -9.43 0.61
CA SER A 202 -2.83 -9.55 -0.69
C SER A 202 -2.36 -8.51 -1.69
N PHE A 203 -1.67 -7.47 -1.21
CA PHE A 203 -1.15 -6.38 -2.02
C PHE A 203 0.32 -6.17 -1.68
N ILE A 204 1.14 -5.97 -2.70
CA ILE A 204 2.53 -5.56 -2.54
C ILE A 204 2.83 -4.38 -3.48
N ASN A 205 3.77 -3.55 -3.06
CA ASN A 205 4.38 -2.57 -3.94
C ASN A 205 5.54 -3.21 -4.68
N ALA A 206 5.69 -2.95 -5.97
CA ALA A 206 6.80 -3.48 -6.75
C ALA A 206 8.15 -2.98 -6.22
N SER A 207 8.22 -1.72 -5.77
CA SER A 207 9.39 -1.19 -5.07
C SER A 207 9.76 -2.04 -3.85
N GLY A 208 8.77 -2.54 -3.12
CA GLY A 208 8.98 -3.40 -1.95
C GLY A 208 9.54 -4.78 -2.25
N LEU A 209 9.42 -5.26 -3.50
CA LEU A 209 10.13 -6.48 -3.92
C LEU A 209 11.64 -6.28 -3.89
N VAL A 210 12.11 -5.07 -4.20
CA VAL A 210 13.51 -4.76 -4.50
C VAL A 210 14.18 -3.96 -3.39
N VAL A 211 13.49 -2.92 -2.86
CA VAL A 211 14.03 -1.96 -1.91
C VAL A 211 13.74 -2.42 -0.47
N ARG A 212 14.77 -2.40 0.38
CA ARG A 212 14.63 -2.69 1.81
C ARG A 212 13.84 -1.59 2.51
N GLY A 213 13.01 -1.97 3.48
CA GLY A 213 12.13 -1.08 4.21
C GLY A 213 10.68 -1.54 4.23
N SER A 214 10.32 -2.45 3.30
CA SER A 214 8.97 -3.01 3.19
C SER A 214 8.63 -3.97 4.33
N ILE A 215 9.64 -4.72 4.83
CA ILE A 215 9.52 -5.54 6.03
C ILE A 215 10.37 -4.91 7.12
N ARG A 216 9.72 -4.20 8.03
CA ARG A 216 10.37 -3.64 9.23
C ARG A 216 10.28 -4.64 10.37
N ARG A 217 11.38 -4.81 11.10
CA ARG A 217 11.54 -5.79 12.16
C ARG A 217 12.14 -5.11 13.38
N ASP A 218 11.55 -5.40 14.57
CA ASP A 218 12.04 -4.86 15.83
C ASP A 218 13.52 -5.20 16.06
N GLY A 219 14.36 -4.18 16.23
CA GLY A 219 15.78 -4.32 16.53
C GLY A 219 16.62 -4.99 15.43
N ARG A 220 16.12 -5.15 14.21
CA ARG A 220 16.82 -5.78 13.10
C ARG A 220 16.77 -4.91 11.84
N SER A 221 17.74 -5.12 10.94
CA SER A 221 17.74 -4.47 9.63
C SER A 221 16.46 -4.80 8.85
N PRO A 222 15.82 -3.81 8.20
CA PRO A 222 14.66 -4.05 7.37
C PRO A 222 15.01 -4.92 6.16
N LEU A 223 14.00 -5.59 5.58
CA LEU A 223 14.16 -6.42 4.40
C LEU A 223 13.33 -5.88 3.22
N ALA A 224 13.75 -6.25 2.00
CA ALA A 224 12.90 -6.31 0.83
C ALA A 224 12.17 -7.66 0.77
N PHE A 225 11.10 -7.77 -0.03
CA PHE A 225 10.34 -9.01 -0.11
C PHE A 225 11.15 -10.15 -0.75
N TYR A 226 12.06 -9.87 -1.70
CA TYR A 226 12.90 -10.91 -2.31
C TYR A 226 13.84 -11.60 -1.30
N GLU A 227 14.10 -10.99 -0.16
CA GLU A 227 14.90 -11.53 0.94
C GLU A 227 14.07 -12.50 1.85
N ARG A 228 12.82 -12.77 1.47
CA ARG A 228 11.94 -13.79 2.04
C ARG A 228 11.57 -14.82 0.95
N PRO A 229 12.47 -15.76 0.62
CA PRO A 229 12.28 -16.71 -0.48
C PRO A 229 11.03 -17.56 -0.34
N ASP A 230 10.62 -17.86 0.89
CA ASP A 230 9.37 -18.54 1.22
C ASP A 230 8.14 -17.77 0.72
N TRP A 231 8.11 -16.45 0.89
CA TRP A 231 7.04 -15.59 0.37
C TRP A 231 7.06 -15.53 -1.15
N ILE A 232 8.24 -15.32 -1.76
CA ILE A 232 8.36 -15.27 -3.23
C ILE A 232 7.90 -16.58 -3.86
N ARG A 233 8.26 -17.73 -3.26
CA ARG A 233 7.80 -19.04 -3.74
C ARG A 233 6.28 -19.20 -3.61
N ALA A 234 5.68 -18.71 -2.53
CA ALA A 234 4.24 -18.76 -2.33
C ALA A 234 3.50 -17.86 -3.33
N TRP A 235 4.06 -16.68 -3.62
CA TRP A 235 3.46 -15.73 -4.55
C TRP A 235 3.67 -16.10 -6.02
N PHE A 236 4.85 -16.60 -6.38
CA PHE A 236 5.30 -16.86 -7.75
C PHE A 236 5.84 -18.28 -7.91
N PRO A 237 5.01 -19.34 -7.69
CA PRO A 237 5.46 -20.72 -7.73
C PRO A 237 6.04 -21.07 -9.10
N GLY A 238 7.21 -21.76 -9.10
CA GLY A 238 7.92 -22.16 -10.30
C GLY A 238 8.69 -21.03 -11.02
N ARG A 239 8.62 -19.77 -10.49
CA ARG A 239 9.36 -18.59 -10.99
C ARG A 239 10.08 -17.84 -9.89
N ASP A 240 10.03 -18.36 -8.68
CA ASP A 240 10.66 -17.77 -7.50
C ASP A 240 12.14 -17.46 -7.73
N GLY A 241 12.90 -18.35 -8.36
CA GLY A 241 14.30 -18.12 -8.72
C GLY A 241 14.50 -16.93 -9.67
N GLU A 242 13.75 -16.86 -10.76
CA GLU A 242 13.79 -15.75 -11.74
C GLU A 242 13.45 -14.42 -11.08
N VAL A 243 12.41 -14.39 -10.27
CA VAL A 243 11.97 -13.17 -9.55
C VAL A 243 13.04 -12.72 -8.55
N ILE A 244 13.58 -13.64 -7.73
CA ILE A 244 14.62 -13.33 -6.74
C ILE A 244 15.88 -12.80 -7.42
N ASP A 245 16.33 -13.44 -8.50
CA ASP A 245 17.57 -13.04 -9.20
C ASP A 245 17.40 -11.67 -9.88
N THR A 246 16.25 -11.42 -10.50
CA THR A 246 15.95 -10.12 -11.10
C THR A 246 15.88 -9.03 -10.01
N CYS A 247 15.20 -9.28 -8.90
CA CYS A 247 15.14 -8.34 -7.78
C CYS A 247 16.52 -8.05 -7.18
N ARG A 248 17.37 -9.08 -7.04
CA ARG A 248 18.74 -8.92 -6.51
C ARG A 248 19.60 -8.04 -7.43
N ARG A 249 19.55 -8.27 -8.76
CA ARG A 249 20.24 -7.44 -9.74
C ARG A 249 19.74 -6.00 -9.71
N LEU A 250 18.45 -5.81 -9.67
CA LEU A 250 17.85 -4.48 -9.58
C LEU A 250 18.28 -3.77 -8.28
N ALA A 251 18.24 -4.47 -7.15
CA ALA A 251 18.66 -3.94 -5.85
C ALA A 251 20.13 -3.46 -5.87
N SER A 252 21.03 -4.18 -6.54
CA SER A 252 22.43 -3.79 -6.66
C SER A 252 22.64 -2.52 -7.50
N ILE A 253 21.73 -2.22 -8.44
CA ILE A 253 21.77 -0.97 -9.22
C ILE A 253 21.18 0.20 -8.40
N LEU A 254 20.12 -0.07 -7.62
CA LEU A 254 19.43 0.96 -6.84
C LEU A 254 20.21 1.40 -5.61
N ASP A 255 20.97 0.50 -5.02
CA ASP A 255 21.77 0.70 -3.80
C ASP A 255 23.19 0.07 -3.99
N PRO A 256 24.07 0.73 -4.78
CA PRO A 256 25.39 0.18 -5.12
C PRO A 256 26.39 0.16 -3.96
N GLU A 257 26.07 0.79 -2.83
CA GLU A 257 26.97 0.85 -1.66
C GLU A 257 26.84 -0.36 -0.72
N ARG A 258 26.28 -1.46 -1.22
CA ARG A 258 26.06 -2.70 -0.46
C ARG A 258 26.90 -3.86 -0.92
#